data_54e5bea1ec66facc6cc1b37e04a4f743
#
_entry.id   54e5bea1ec66facc6cc1b37e04a4f743
#
_cell.length_a   1.000
_cell.length_b   1.000
_cell.length_c   1.000
_cell.angle_alpha   90.00
_cell.angle_beta   90.00
_cell.angle_gamma   90.00
#
_symmetry.space_group_name_H-M   'P 1'
#
loop_
_entity.id
_entity.type
_entity.pdbx_description
1 polymer ?
#
loop_
_entity_poly.entity_id
_entity_poly.type
_entity_poly.pdbx_seq_one_letter_code
_entity_poly.pdbx_strand_id
1 'polypeptide(L)'
;MDIEINVYDELISVIAPYNTAFIAQAKRIGGKWDGGEKSWDFDIKMEGDVRALCLQFYGTDGLKVDLCIIEIDLPADKEQWQGPLTLAGRVLASARGRDTGAVLGKGVSVLKGCFTSGGSRKNWTTAVGPNGVTALIRDFPRASADSLIAKGELPVRIVEDAQNDRNNLVSEKENLLARLAEIEKLLEGSAVA
;
A
#
# COMPACT_ATOMS: atom_id res chain seq x y z
N MET A 1 -4.06 -8.93 -6.02
CA MET A 1 -4.38 -10.12 -5.20
C MET A 1 -3.60 -9.92 -3.93
N ASP A 2 -4.29 -9.77 -2.86
CA ASP A 2 -3.69 -9.39 -1.59
C ASP A 2 -3.14 -10.66 -0.93
N ILE A 3 -2.08 -10.55 -0.15
CA ILE A 3 -1.59 -11.63 0.70
C ILE A 3 -2.25 -11.51 2.07
N GLU A 4 -2.42 -12.65 2.74
CA GLU A 4 -2.88 -12.70 4.12
C GLU A 4 -1.79 -13.34 4.97
N ILE A 5 -1.45 -12.69 6.08
CA ILE A 5 -0.48 -13.20 7.04
C ILE A 5 -1.21 -13.32 8.38
N ASN A 6 -1.41 -14.55 8.81
CA ASN A 6 -2.08 -14.87 10.05
C ASN A 6 -1.05 -15.33 11.07
N VAL A 7 -1.02 -14.69 12.23
CA VAL A 7 -0.09 -14.98 13.31
C VAL A 7 -0.85 -15.70 14.42
N TYR A 8 -0.38 -16.89 14.79
CA TYR A 8 -0.87 -17.70 15.88
C TYR A 8 0.23 -17.85 16.94
N ASP A 9 -0.07 -18.44 18.08
CA ASP A 9 0.85 -18.53 19.22
C ASP A 9 2.20 -19.22 18.88
N GLU A 10 2.18 -20.24 18.02
CA GLU A 10 3.37 -21.00 17.64
C GLU A 10 3.65 -21.00 16.13
N LEU A 11 2.78 -20.39 15.34
CA LEU A 11 2.75 -20.54 13.89
C LEU A 11 2.46 -19.21 13.22
N ILE A 12 3.12 -18.94 12.10
CA ILE A 12 2.76 -17.87 11.17
C ILE A 12 2.38 -18.50 9.82
N SER A 13 1.18 -18.20 9.33
CA SER A 13 0.63 -18.73 8.09
C SER A 13 0.49 -17.64 7.04
N VAL A 14 0.95 -17.91 5.83
CA VAL A 14 0.94 -16.97 4.70
C VAL A 14 0.12 -17.55 3.55
N ILE A 15 -0.99 -16.89 3.22
CA ILE A 15 -1.77 -17.15 2.01
C ILE A 15 -1.35 -16.10 0.97
N ALA A 16 -0.77 -16.55 -0.14
CA ALA A 16 -0.21 -15.67 -1.16
C ALA A 16 -0.39 -16.23 -2.57
N PRO A 17 -0.41 -15.36 -3.60
CA PRO A 17 -0.41 -15.80 -4.99
C PRO A 17 0.81 -16.67 -5.31
N TYR A 18 0.63 -17.59 -6.26
CA TYR A 18 1.72 -18.46 -6.69
C TYR A 18 2.91 -17.67 -7.23
N ASN A 19 4.09 -17.88 -6.64
CA ASN A 19 5.35 -17.26 -7.04
C ASN A 19 6.50 -18.25 -6.78
N THR A 20 7.14 -18.72 -7.85
CA THR A 20 8.21 -19.73 -7.77
C THR A 20 9.43 -19.25 -6.97
N ALA A 21 9.78 -17.96 -7.07
CA ALA A 21 10.91 -17.39 -6.34
C ALA A 21 10.60 -17.27 -4.84
N PHE A 22 9.38 -16.85 -4.48
CA PHE A 22 8.90 -16.88 -3.10
C PHE A 22 8.94 -18.29 -2.52
N ILE A 23 8.39 -19.29 -3.25
CA ILE A 23 8.35 -20.70 -2.81
C ILE A 23 9.76 -21.24 -2.52
N ALA A 24 10.74 -20.92 -3.38
CA ALA A 24 12.12 -21.35 -3.18
C ALA A 24 12.71 -20.79 -1.89
N GLN A 25 12.46 -19.52 -1.58
CA GLN A 25 12.93 -18.88 -0.36
C GLN A 25 12.14 -19.32 0.87
N ALA A 26 10.80 -19.46 0.75
CA ALA A 26 9.95 -19.96 1.84
C ALA A 26 10.45 -21.32 2.35
N LYS A 27 10.77 -22.25 1.44
CA LYS A 27 11.36 -23.55 1.81
C LYS A 27 12.71 -23.43 2.51
N ARG A 28 13.55 -22.48 2.12
CA ARG A 28 14.88 -22.26 2.72
C ARG A 28 14.80 -21.78 4.17
N ILE A 29 13.78 -21.01 4.51
CA ILE A 29 13.52 -20.53 5.87
C ILE A 29 12.61 -21.47 6.69
N GLY A 30 12.41 -22.72 6.21
CA GLY A 30 11.70 -23.76 6.94
C GLY A 30 10.18 -23.76 6.73
N GLY A 31 9.66 -23.03 5.75
CA GLY A 31 8.25 -23.00 5.41
C GLY A 31 7.75 -24.37 4.92
N LYS A 32 6.55 -24.74 5.37
CA LYS A 32 5.84 -25.96 4.99
C LYS A 32 4.54 -25.57 4.30
N TRP A 33 4.23 -26.24 3.20
CA TRP A 33 2.98 -26.03 2.49
C TRP A 33 1.84 -26.80 3.11
N ASP A 34 0.78 -26.10 3.50
CA ASP A 34 -0.51 -26.70 3.84
C ASP A 34 -1.44 -26.68 2.63
N GLY A 35 -1.74 -27.88 2.11
CA GLY A 35 -2.65 -28.04 0.96
C GLY A 35 -4.12 -27.87 1.31
N GLY A 36 -4.52 -27.99 2.58
CA GLY A 36 -5.88 -27.81 3.06
C GLY A 36 -6.26 -26.34 3.08
N GLU A 37 -5.45 -25.53 3.75
CA GLU A 37 -5.64 -24.07 3.89
C GLU A 37 -5.03 -23.29 2.72
N LYS A 38 -4.26 -23.93 1.84
CA LYS A 38 -3.51 -23.32 0.74
C LYS A 38 -2.56 -22.20 1.23
N SER A 39 -1.91 -22.45 2.34
CA SER A 39 -1.00 -21.54 3.03
C SER A 39 0.42 -22.08 3.10
N TRP A 40 1.36 -21.18 3.39
CA TRP A 40 2.71 -21.50 3.81
C TRP A 40 2.85 -21.25 5.30
N ASP A 41 3.18 -22.30 6.05
CA ASP A 41 3.28 -22.27 7.49
C ASP A 41 4.73 -22.28 7.96
N PHE A 42 5.04 -21.41 8.92
CA PHE A 42 6.38 -21.22 9.47
C PHE A 42 6.33 -21.20 11.00
N ASP A 43 7.43 -21.54 11.65
CA ASP A 43 7.60 -21.33 13.09
C ASP A 43 7.48 -19.82 13.40
N ILE A 44 6.81 -19.46 14.48
CA ILE A 44 6.62 -18.06 14.89
C ILE A 44 7.94 -17.31 15.08
N LYS A 45 9.02 -18.00 15.44
CA LYS A 45 10.37 -17.42 15.56
C LYS A 45 10.89 -16.83 14.25
N MET A 46 10.34 -17.28 13.12
CA MET A 46 10.71 -16.80 11.79
C MET A 46 9.86 -15.62 11.33
N GLU A 47 9.02 -15.03 12.21
CA GLU A 47 8.10 -13.96 11.83
C GLU A 47 8.79 -12.82 11.09
N GLY A 48 9.93 -12.34 11.59
CA GLY A 48 10.69 -11.27 10.95
C GLY A 48 11.15 -11.60 9.53
N ASP A 49 11.68 -12.82 9.33
CA ASP A 49 12.15 -13.28 8.03
C ASP A 49 10.99 -13.51 7.06
N VAL A 50 9.88 -14.06 7.56
CA VAL A 50 8.64 -14.29 6.77
C VAL A 50 8.06 -12.95 6.30
N ARG A 51 7.97 -11.95 7.18
CA ARG A 51 7.49 -10.61 6.82
C ARG A 51 8.41 -9.92 5.82
N ALA A 52 9.72 -10.00 6.01
CA ALA A 52 10.71 -9.49 5.06
C ALA A 52 10.60 -10.17 3.69
N LEU A 53 10.38 -11.49 3.68
CA LEU A 53 10.15 -12.25 2.46
C LEU A 53 8.86 -11.80 1.74
N CYS A 54 7.76 -11.62 2.47
CA CYS A 54 6.50 -11.14 1.92
C CYS A 54 6.65 -9.71 1.36
N LEU A 55 7.36 -8.84 2.07
CA LEU A 55 7.64 -7.49 1.60
C LEU A 55 8.45 -7.51 0.30
N GLN A 56 9.47 -8.37 0.21
CA GLN A 56 10.33 -8.50 -0.97
C GLN A 56 9.57 -8.96 -2.21
N PHE A 57 8.68 -9.96 -2.09
CA PHE A 57 8.04 -10.59 -3.25
C PHE A 57 6.64 -10.07 -3.55
N TYR A 58 5.95 -9.52 -2.56
CA TYR A 58 4.56 -9.06 -2.68
C TYR A 58 4.36 -7.58 -2.31
N GLY A 59 5.39 -6.91 -1.79
CA GLY A 59 5.35 -5.49 -1.45
C GLY A 59 4.58 -5.16 -0.16
N THR A 60 4.30 -6.17 0.67
CA THR A 60 3.65 -5.99 1.98
C THR A 60 4.15 -7.03 2.97
N ASP A 61 4.26 -6.65 4.22
CA ASP A 61 4.63 -7.50 5.36
C ASP A 61 3.41 -7.98 6.15
N GLY A 62 2.20 -7.71 5.66
CA GLY A 62 0.93 -8.07 6.30
C GLY A 62 0.60 -7.29 7.57
N LEU A 63 1.45 -6.36 8.00
CA LEU A 63 1.10 -5.43 9.05
C LEU A 63 0.07 -4.44 8.52
N LYS A 64 -0.79 -3.92 9.40
CA LYS A 64 -1.68 -2.81 9.04
C LYS A 64 -0.80 -1.64 8.64
N VAL A 65 -0.67 -1.44 7.33
CA VAL A 65 0.03 -0.28 6.78
C VAL A 65 -0.90 0.91 7.00
N ASP A 66 -0.38 1.94 7.65
CA ASP A 66 -1.07 3.24 7.67
C ASP A 66 -1.12 3.76 6.23
N LEU A 67 -2.32 3.82 5.68
CA LEU A 67 -2.59 4.20 4.30
C LEU A 67 -3.10 5.64 4.26
N CYS A 68 -2.68 6.36 3.24
CA CYS A 68 -3.13 7.72 2.99
C CYS A 68 -3.49 7.90 1.51
N ILE A 69 -4.08 9.03 1.20
CA ILE A 69 -4.25 9.51 -0.17
C ILE A 69 -3.15 10.53 -0.42
N ILE A 70 -2.44 10.38 -1.51
CA ILE A 70 -1.46 11.37 -1.94
C ILE A 70 -1.90 12.03 -3.25
N GLU A 71 -1.57 13.31 -3.38
CA GLU A 71 -1.59 14.01 -4.64
C GLU A 71 -0.16 14.21 -5.11
N ILE A 72 0.09 13.94 -6.39
CA ILE A 72 1.40 14.09 -7.00
C ILE A 72 1.31 14.92 -8.28
N ASP A 73 2.37 15.68 -8.54
CA ASP A 73 2.61 16.33 -9.83
C ASP A 73 3.78 15.67 -10.53
N LEU A 74 3.53 15.15 -11.72
CA LEU A 74 4.54 14.52 -12.56
C LEU A 74 4.85 15.40 -13.77
N PRO A 75 6.14 15.70 -14.02
CA PRO A 75 6.54 16.47 -15.20
C PRO A 75 6.38 15.65 -16.48
N ALA A 76 6.30 16.36 -17.61
CA ALA A 76 6.05 15.77 -18.94
C ALA A 76 7.19 14.88 -19.47
N ASP A 77 8.38 14.96 -18.89
CA ASP A 77 9.57 14.19 -19.28
C ASP A 77 9.62 12.79 -18.67
N LYS A 78 8.67 12.43 -17.81
CA LYS A 78 8.64 11.10 -17.18
C LYS A 78 8.08 10.07 -18.14
N GLU A 79 8.90 9.07 -18.45
CA GLU A 79 8.52 7.92 -19.25
C GLU A 79 9.18 6.63 -18.74
N GLN A 80 8.57 5.50 -19.04
CA GLN A 80 9.09 4.16 -18.76
C GLN A 80 9.04 3.31 -20.02
N TRP A 81 10.17 2.74 -20.39
CA TRP A 81 10.31 1.86 -21.56
C TRP A 81 9.75 0.48 -21.26
N GLN A 82 8.91 -0.01 -22.17
CA GLN A 82 8.36 -1.38 -22.18
C GLN A 82 7.81 -1.85 -20.83
N GLY A 83 7.24 -0.93 -20.04
CA GLY A 83 6.75 -1.24 -18.71
C GLY A 83 5.82 -0.16 -18.16
N PRO A 84 5.26 -0.40 -16.96
CA PRO A 84 4.42 0.56 -16.27
C PRO A 84 5.27 1.70 -15.70
N LEU A 85 4.71 2.89 -15.69
CA LEU A 85 5.22 4.00 -14.90
C LEU A 85 4.84 3.76 -13.44
N THR A 86 5.82 3.77 -12.54
CA THR A 86 5.61 3.44 -11.12
C THR A 86 6.12 4.55 -10.19
N LEU A 87 5.53 4.61 -9.00
CA LEU A 87 6.00 5.45 -7.88
C LEU A 87 6.06 4.59 -6.62
N ALA A 88 7.23 4.48 -6.01
CA ALA A 88 7.46 3.64 -4.82
C ALA A 88 6.83 2.23 -4.96
N GLY A 89 7.03 1.58 -6.12
CA GLY A 89 6.47 0.27 -6.41
C GLY A 89 4.98 0.24 -6.84
N ARG A 90 4.27 1.36 -6.73
CA ARG A 90 2.87 1.47 -7.13
C ARG A 90 2.77 1.81 -8.61
N VAL A 91 1.98 1.04 -9.36
CA VAL A 91 1.72 1.33 -10.78
C VAL A 91 0.82 2.56 -10.88
N LEU A 92 1.30 3.60 -11.58
CA LEU A 92 0.54 4.81 -11.89
C LEU A 92 -0.24 4.65 -13.18
N ALA A 93 0.43 4.19 -14.22
CA ALA A 93 -0.15 3.91 -15.52
C ALA A 93 0.66 2.84 -16.26
N SER A 94 0.04 2.18 -17.22
CA SER A 94 0.68 1.16 -18.06
C SER A 94 0.14 1.21 -19.47
N ALA A 95 1.03 1.36 -20.45
CA ALA A 95 0.75 1.13 -21.87
C ALA A 95 1.10 -0.31 -22.25
N ARG A 96 0.57 -0.78 -23.36
CA ARG A 96 0.87 -2.11 -23.93
C ARG A 96 1.49 -2.02 -25.33
N GLY A 97 1.64 -0.82 -25.85
CA GLY A 97 2.19 -0.54 -27.16
C GLY A 97 2.20 0.96 -27.43
N ARG A 98 2.84 1.37 -28.53
CA ARG A 98 3.01 2.77 -28.91
C ARG A 98 1.70 3.57 -29.00
N ASP A 99 0.67 2.96 -29.56
CA ASP A 99 -0.57 3.65 -29.95
C ASP A 99 -1.78 3.17 -29.11
N THR A 100 -1.54 2.51 -27.96
CA THR A 100 -2.61 1.91 -27.14
C THR A 100 -3.19 2.87 -26.11
N GLY A 101 -2.56 4.02 -25.90
CA GLY A 101 -2.81 4.82 -24.72
C GLY A 101 -2.25 4.14 -23.45
N ALA A 102 -2.42 4.78 -22.33
CA ALA A 102 -2.02 4.24 -21.02
C ALA A 102 -3.25 4.02 -20.13
N VAL A 103 -3.34 2.85 -19.53
CA VAL A 103 -4.38 2.49 -18.55
C VAL A 103 -3.88 2.85 -17.15
N LEU A 104 -4.73 3.48 -16.35
CA LEU A 104 -4.40 3.87 -14.97
C LEU A 104 -4.24 2.65 -14.07
N GLY A 105 -3.32 2.76 -13.12
CA GLY A 105 -3.15 1.80 -12.04
C GLY A 105 -4.33 1.81 -11.05
N LYS A 106 -4.46 0.75 -10.26
CA LYS A 106 -5.51 0.64 -9.24
C LYS A 106 -5.37 1.80 -8.22
N GLY A 107 -6.48 2.48 -7.95
CA GLY A 107 -6.52 3.59 -6.99
C GLY A 107 -5.94 4.91 -7.50
N VAL A 108 -5.53 4.98 -8.77
CA VAL A 108 -5.04 6.21 -9.41
C VAL A 108 -6.18 6.95 -10.09
N SER A 109 -6.30 8.25 -9.84
CA SER A 109 -7.26 9.15 -10.48
C SER A 109 -6.53 10.39 -10.98
N VAL A 110 -6.68 10.74 -12.26
CA VAL A 110 -6.07 11.94 -12.85
C VAL A 110 -6.95 13.15 -12.59
N LEU A 111 -6.37 14.20 -12.01
CA LEU A 111 -7.03 15.49 -11.80
C LEU A 111 -6.76 16.43 -12.96
N LYS A 112 -5.52 16.43 -13.47
CA LYS A 112 -5.09 17.30 -14.57
C LYS A 112 -4.08 16.57 -15.45
N GLY A 113 -4.11 16.84 -16.76
CA GLY A 113 -3.22 16.20 -17.72
C GLY A 113 -3.65 14.79 -18.08
N CYS A 114 -2.74 13.97 -18.56
CA CYS A 114 -3.01 12.57 -18.92
C CYS A 114 -1.73 11.73 -18.90
N PHE A 115 -1.89 10.43 -18.71
CA PHE A 115 -0.87 9.44 -19.08
C PHE A 115 -1.10 9.00 -20.52
N THR A 116 -0.03 8.71 -21.24
CA THR A 116 -0.06 8.35 -22.65
C THR A 116 0.90 7.22 -22.96
N SER A 117 0.87 6.75 -24.20
CA SER A 117 1.85 5.83 -24.76
C SER A 117 2.63 6.50 -25.87
N GLY A 118 3.85 6.04 -26.10
CA GLY A 118 4.72 6.62 -27.12
C GLY A 118 5.80 5.64 -27.59
N GLY A 119 6.89 6.19 -28.12
CA GLY A 119 8.03 5.42 -28.61
C GLY A 119 7.82 4.81 -29.99
N SER A 120 8.42 3.64 -30.24
CA SER A 120 8.28 2.91 -31.49
C SER A 120 7.52 1.59 -31.28
N ARG A 121 7.19 0.90 -32.39
CA ARG A 121 6.46 -0.38 -32.33
C ARG A 121 7.19 -1.46 -31.51
N LYS A 122 8.54 -1.46 -31.55
CA LYS A 122 9.37 -2.39 -30.77
C LYS A 122 9.73 -1.84 -29.39
N ASN A 123 9.88 -0.52 -29.27
CA ASN A 123 10.33 0.16 -28.06
C ASN A 123 9.27 1.20 -27.66
N TRP A 124 8.13 0.71 -27.23
CA TRP A 124 7.04 1.56 -26.74
C TRP A 124 7.33 2.05 -25.32
N THR A 125 6.72 3.15 -24.96
CA THR A 125 6.84 3.76 -23.61
C THR A 125 5.47 3.99 -23.00
N THR A 126 5.41 3.94 -21.67
CA THR A 126 4.36 4.57 -20.87
C THR A 126 4.89 5.93 -20.45
N ALA A 127 4.19 7.00 -20.75
CA ALA A 127 4.68 8.36 -20.54
C ALA A 127 3.65 9.27 -19.88
N VAL A 128 4.14 10.33 -19.27
CA VAL A 128 3.33 11.48 -18.87
C VAL A 128 3.06 12.33 -20.11
N GLY A 129 1.85 12.84 -20.27
CA GLY A 129 1.47 13.71 -21.37
C GLY A 129 2.21 15.06 -21.36
N PRO A 130 2.15 15.85 -22.45
CA PRO A 130 3.00 17.02 -22.67
C PRO A 130 2.79 18.16 -21.66
N ASN A 131 1.68 18.17 -20.94
CA ASN A 131 1.39 19.19 -19.92
C ASN A 131 1.62 18.70 -18.48
N GLY A 132 2.32 17.57 -18.31
CA GLY A 132 2.44 16.93 -17.01
C GLY A 132 1.15 16.24 -16.57
N VAL A 133 1.15 15.67 -15.38
CA VAL A 133 -0.02 15.02 -14.75
C VAL A 133 -0.07 15.39 -13.29
N THR A 134 -1.24 15.86 -12.84
CA THR A 134 -1.61 15.87 -11.42
C THR A 134 -2.53 14.68 -11.16
N ALA A 135 -2.17 13.81 -10.23
CA ALA A 135 -2.94 12.61 -9.92
C ALA A 135 -3.10 12.39 -8.42
N LEU A 136 -4.26 11.81 -8.04
CA LEU A 136 -4.50 11.25 -6.71
C LEU A 136 -4.21 9.76 -6.73
N ILE A 137 -3.54 9.28 -5.69
CA ILE A 137 -3.27 7.86 -5.48
C ILE A 137 -3.83 7.49 -4.12
N ARG A 138 -4.84 6.61 -4.13
CA ARG A 138 -5.46 6.06 -2.91
C ARG A 138 -4.69 4.85 -2.41
N ASP A 139 -4.91 4.52 -1.13
CA ASP A 139 -4.29 3.37 -0.47
C ASP A 139 -2.75 3.39 -0.60
N PHE A 140 -2.14 4.55 -0.47
CA PHE A 140 -0.70 4.71 -0.55
C PHE A 140 -0.08 4.59 0.85
N PRO A 141 1.01 3.81 1.05
CA PRO A 141 1.65 3.69 2.35
C PRO A 141 2.16 5.05 2.86
N ARG A 142 1.71 5.49 4.03
CA ARG A 142 2.09 6.78 4.62
C ARG A 142 3.61 6.93 4.77
N ALA A 143 4.29 5.90 5.26
CA ALA A 143 5.75 5.91 5.39
C ALA A 143 6.47 6.15 4.04
N SER A 144 5.92 5.61 2.94
CA SER A 144 6.44 5.86 1.59
C SER A 144 6.14 7.28 1.13
N ALA A 145 4.97 7.83 1.46
CA ALA A 145 4.62 9.22 1.17
C ALA A 145 5.55 10.18 1.89
N ASP A 146 5.78 10.00 3.19
CA ASP A 146 6.69 10.81 4.00
C ASP A 146 8.12 10.77 3.44
N SER A 147 8.58 9.58 3.01
CA SER A 147 9.90 9.41 2.37
C SER A 147 10.00 10.17 1.05
N LEU A 148 8.94 10.18 0.23
CA LEU A 148 8.92 10.93 -1.04
C LEU A 148 8.92 12.46 -0.80
N ILE A 149 8.16 12.92 0.19
CA ILE A 149 8.12 14.33 0.60
C ILE A 149 9.50 14.76 1.13
N ALA A 150 10.13 13.95 1.98
CA ALA A 150 11.45 14.24 2.53
C ALA A 150 12.54 14.31 1.45
N LYS A 151 12.45 13.49 0.39
CA LYS A 151 13.39 13.54 -0.75
C LYS A 151 13.22 14.79 -1.61
N GLY A 152 12.02 15.34 -1.69
CA GLY A 152 11.74 16.55 -2.45
C GLY A 152 11.96 16.46 -3.97
N GLU A 153 12.10 15.25 -4.53
CA GLU A 153 12.34 15.03 -5.97
C GLU A 153 11.09 15.29 -6.83
N LEU A 154 9.93 15.13 -6.24
CA LEU A 154 8.63 15.35 -6.87
C LEU A 154 7.72 16.10 -5.91
N PRO A 155 6.85 16.99 -6.41
CA PRO A 155 5.79 17.60 -5.62
C PRO A 155 4.78 16.51 -5.19
N VAL A 156 4.85 16.11 -3.95
CA VAL A 156 3.94 15.13 -3.32
C VAL A 156 3.32 15.80 -2.11
N ARG A 157 2.01 15.65 -1.95
CA ARG A 157 1.30 16.07 -0.74
C ARG A 157 0.34 14.98 -0.28
N ILE A 158 0.21 14.82 1.03
CA ILE A 158 -0.81 13.96 1.61
C ILE A 158 -2.13 14.75 1.60
N VAL A 159 -3.17 14.13 1.03
CA VAL A 159 -4.53 14.67 1.03
C VAL A 159 -5.32 13.89 2.06
N GLU A 160 -5.79 14.56 3.10
CA GLU A 160 -6.65 13.94 4.08
C GLU A 160 -8.05 13.71 3.47
N ASP A 161 -8.56 12.49 3.61
CA ASP A 161 -9.92 12.19 3.17
C ASP A 161 -10.88 12.71 4.23
N ALA A 162 -11.70 13.71 3.91
CA ALA A 162 -12.68 14.31 4.82
C ALA A 162 -13.62 13.27 5.45
N GLN A 163 -13.83 12.13 4.80
CA GLN A 163 -14.61 11.02 5.33
C GLN A 163 -13.82 10.22 6.40
N ASN A 164 -12.52 10.08 6.19
CA ASN A 164 -11.64 9.40 7.14
C ASN A 164 -11.43 10.23 8.39
N ASP A 165 -11.29 11.55 8.25
CA ASP A 165 -11.23 12.49 9.37
C ASP A 165 -12.50 12.46 10.20
N ARG A 166 -13.68 12.43 9.55
CA ARG A 166 -14.96 12.34 10.24
C ARG A 166 -15.09 11.03 11.02
N ASN A 167 -14.69 9.90 10.43
CA ASN A 167 -14.73 8.60 11.10
C ASN A 167 -13.77 8.54 12.28
N ASN A 168 -12.57 9.11 12.15
CA ASN A 168 -11.59 9.22 13.23
C ASN A 168 -12.13 10.08 14.38
N LEU A 169 -12.72 11.24 14.08
CA LEU A 169 -13.34 12.11 15.07
C LEU A 169 -14.53 11.47 15.77
N VAL A 170 -15.35 10.68 15.07
CA VAL A 170 -16.45 9.91 15.67
C VAL A 170 -15.91 8.86 16.63
N SER A 171 -14.89 8.09 16.23
CA SER A 171 -14.25 7.08 17.08
C SER A 171 -13.58 7.71 18.31
N GLU A 172 -12.89 8.84 18.14
CA GLU A 172 -12.28 9.58 19.25
C GLU A 172 -13.33 10.09 20.24
N LYS A 173 -14.44 10.65 19.73
CA LYS A 173 -15.57 11.06 20.55
C LYS A 173 -16.14 9.89 21.37
N GLU A 174 -16.34 8.73 20.76
CA GLU A 174 -16.84 7.54 21.46
C GLU A 174 -15.90 7.08 22.58
N ASN A 175 -14.58 7.08 22.32
CA ASN A 175 -13.56 6.75 23.30
C ASN A 175 -13.53 7.75 24.47
N LEU A 176 -13.67 9.04 24.20
CA LEU A 176 -13.72 10.09 25.23
C LEU A 176 -15.00 9.99 26.08
N LEU A 177 -16.14 9.68 25.48
CA LEU A 177 -17.39 9.45 26.21
C LEU A 177 -17.32 8.23 27.12
N ALA A 178 -16.72 7.13 26.66
CA ALA A 178 -16.52 5.94 27.48
C ALA A 178 -15.60 6.23 28.69
N ARG A 179 -14.53 7.01 28.48
CA ARG A 179 -13.62 7.41 29.55
C ARG A 179 -14.24 8.39 30.54
N LEU A 180 -15.12 9.30 30.06
CA LEU A 180 -15.90 10.18 30.93
C LEU A 180 -16.82 9.38 31.84
N ALA A 181 -17.56 8.42 31.31
CA ALA A 181 -18.45 7.57 32.09
C ALA A 181 -17.70 6.74 33.16
N GLU A 182 -16.47 6.29 32.84
CA GLU A 182 -15.62 5.59 33.81
C GLU A 182 -15.18 6.52 34.96
N ILE A 183 -14.78 7.75 34.63
CA ILE A 183 -14.40 8.76 35.64
C ILE A 183 -15.59 9.15 36.53
N GLU A 184 -16.78 9.38 35.97
CA GLU A 184 -18.00 9.69 36.70
C GLU A 184 -18.33 8.56 37.71
N LYS A 185 -18.25 7.30 37.27
CA LYS A 185 -18.45 6.13 38.14
C LYS A 185 -17.45 6.07 39.30
N LEU A 186 -16.17 6.42 39.05
CA LEU A 186 -15.16 6.48 40.10
C LEU A 186 -15.38 7.62 41.08
N LEU A 187 -15.85 8.76 40.60
CA LEU A 187 -16.19 9.92 41.47
C LEU A 187 -17.41 9.66 42.35
N GLU A 188 -18.45 9.01 41.79
CA GLU A 188 -19.63 8.59 42.56
C GLU A 188 -19.30 7.54 43.62
N GLY A 189 -18.42 6.57 43.28
CA GLY A 189 -17.94 5.55 44.23
C GLY A 189 -17.06 6.11 45.35
N SER A 190 -16.43 7.27 45.13
CA SER A 190 -15.56 7.96 46.11
C SER A 190 -16.32 8.89 47.05
N ALA A 191 -17.60 9.18 46.77
CA ALA A 191 -18.45 10.09 47.57
C ALA A 191 -19.22 9.36 48.69
N VAL A 192 -19.09 8.04 48.85
CA VAL A 192 -19.82 7.20 49.82
C VAL A 192 -18.89 6.57 50.86
N ALA A 193 -17.70 7.10 51.08
CA ALA A 193 -16.76 6.63 52.12
C ALA A 193 -16.58 7.69 53.24
#